data_588e64fe072f36eaebad78283efb2c4a
#
_entry.id   588e64fe072f36eaebad78283efb2c4a
#
_cell.length_a   1.000
_cell.length_b   1.000
_cell.length_c   1.000
_cell.angle_alpha   90.00
_cell.angle_beta   90.00
_cell.angle_gamma   90.00
#
_symmetry.space_group_name_H-M   'P 1'
#
loop_
_entity.id
_entity.type
_entity.pdbx_description
1 polymer ?
#
loop_
_entity_poly.entity_id
_entity_poly.type
_entity_poly.pdbx_seq_one_letter_code
_entity_poly.pdbx_strand_id
1 'polypeptide(L)'
;MPIIQFGEKDLLRGKVVLPAWYRMRIDEIGEAPSKDGGSTNYPVAGTILHNADDGSTDFAGVPIDWNFNSKAIGFAVGFLEAFGVKAEAGKRFDLNSAVGKELDVYVENGEYQGRIVNRVNHKYRAPR
;
A
#
# COMPACT_ATOMS: atom_id res chain seq x y z
N MET A 1 -0.15 -38.47 1.32
CA MET A 1 0.20 -37.40 2.24
C MET A 1 0.22 -36.08 1.48
N PRO A 2 -0.61 -35.10 1.87
CA PRO A 2 -0.59 -33.81 1.19
C PRO A 2 0.72 -33.08 1.46
N ILE A 3 1.30 -32.51 0.40
CA ILE A 3 2.55 -31.74 0.46
C ILE A 3 2.25 -30.31 0.09
N ILE A 4 2.73 -29.37 0.90
CA ILE A 4 2.60 -27.94 0.65
C ILE A 4 3.99 -27.37 0.38
N GLN A 5 4.09 -26.56 -0.66
CA GLN A 5 5.32 -25.84 -0.96
C GLN A 5 5.07 -24.33 -0.87
N PHE A 6 5.89 -23.63 -0.10
CA PHE A 6 5.79 -22.18 0.04
C PHE A 6 6.78 -21.49 -0.89
N GLY A 7 6.31 -20.44 -1.58
CA GLY A 7 7.18 -19.52 -2.28
C GLY A 7 7.72 -18.46 -1.32
N GLU A 8 8.73 -17.73 -1.75
CA GLU A 8 9.35 -16.67 -0.96
C GLU A 8 8.34 -15.61 -0.52
N LYS A 9 7.42 -15.22 -1.42
CA LYS A 9 6.37 -14.25 -1.11
C LYS A 9 5.42 -14.73 -0.04
N ASP A 10 5.14 -16.02 0.01
CA ASP A 10 4.23 -16.59 1.00
C ASP A 10 4.82 -16.46 2.41
N LEU A 11 6.13 -16.63 2.54
CA LEU A 11 6.84 -16.51 3.81
C LEU A 11 6.95 -15.06 4.28
N LEU A 12 6.95 -14.10 3.37
CA LEU A 12 7.02 -12.67 3.69
C LEU A 12 5.66 -12.05 3.97
N ARG A 13 4.58 -12.70 3.53
CA ARG A 13 3.22 -12.20 3.76
C ARG A 13 2.93 -12.15 5.26
N GLY A 14 2.49 -11.00 5.73
CA GLY A 14 2.18 -10.81 7.14
C GLY A 14 3.39 -10.57 8.04
N LYS A 15 4.61 -10.52 7.49
CA LYS A 15 5.78 -10.14 8.27
C LYS A 15 5.64 -8.70 8.75
N VAL A 16 5.74 -8.51 10.08
CA VAL A 16 5.62 -7.18 10.69
C VAL A 16 6.94 -6.43 10.50
N VAL A 17 6.85 -5.22 9.97
CA VAL A 17 8.03 -4.36 9.76
C VAL A 17 8.11 -3.30 10.87
N LEU A 18 9.29 -2.71 11.04
CA LEU A 18 9.44 -1.59 11.96
C LEU A 18 8.80 -0.33 11.36
N PRO A 19 8.15 0.51 12.19
CA PRO A 19 7.57 1.76 11.69
C PRO A 19 8.63 2.65 11.04
N ALA A 20 8.42 3.00 9.79
CA ALA A 20 9.36 3.84 9.03
C ALA A 20 8.76 4.26 7.69
N TRP A 21 9.46 5.15 6.99
CA TRP A 21 9.21 5.44 5.59
C TRP A 21 9.89 4.37 4.73
N TYR A 22 9.11 3.74 3.86
CA TYR A 22 9.61 2.71 2.94
C TYR A 22 9.39 3.13 1.50
N ARG A 23 10.41 2.91 0.66
CA ARG A 23 10.24 2.96 -0.78
C ARG A 23 9.45 1.73 -1.20
N MET A 24 8.34 1.95 -1.86
CA MET A 24 7.46 0.87 -2.29
C MET A 24 7.17 0.96 -3.77
N ARG A 25 7.02 -0.19 -4.40
CA ARG A 25 6.49 -0.31 -5.75
C ARG A 25 5.02 -0.69 -5.65
N ILE A 26 4.17 -0.02 -6.41
CA ILE A 26 2.76 -0.38 -6.50
C ILE A 26 2.62 -1.54 -7.48
N ASP A 27 2.14 -2.68 -7.00
CA ASP A 27 2.02 -3.89 -7.80
C ASP A 27 0.65 -4.02 -8.44
N GLU A 28 -0.42 -3.67 -7.71
CA GLU A 28 -1.79 -3.85 -8.17
C GLU A 28 -2.71 -2.88 -7.45
N ILE A 29 -3.72 -2.39 -8.18
CA ILE A 29 -4.82 -1.63 -7.60
C ILE A 29 -6.12 -2.23 -8.15
N GLY A 30 -6.98 -2.69 -7.25
CA GLY A 30 -8.26 -3.29 -7.61
C GLY A 30 -9.42 -2.33 -7.45
N GLU A 31 -10.60 -2.83 -7.79
CA GLU A 31 -11.87 -2.14 -7.60
C GLU A 31 -12.90 -3.17 -7.23
N ALA A 32 -13.60 -2.95 -6.11
CA ALA A 32 -14.62 -3.88 -5.63
C ALA A 32 -15.70 -3.13 -4.87
N PRO A 33 -16.96 -3.59 -4.93
CA PRO A 33 -18.00 -2.99 -4.11
C PRO A 33 -17.70 -3.25 -2.62
N SER A 34 -18.06 -2.28 -1.77
CA SER A 34 -17.97 -2.47 -0.33
C SER A 34 -19.01 -3.50 0.14
N LYS A 35 -18.82 -4.03 1.35
CA LYS A 35 -19.75 -5.04 1.92
C LYS A 35 -21.17 -4.51 2.04
N ASP A 36 -21.34 -3.23 2.29
CA ASP A 36 -22.66 -2.60 2.42
C ASP A 36 -23.28 -2.20 1.08
N GLY A 37 -22.54 -2.35 -0.03
CA GLY A 37 -22.98 -1.96 -1.36
C GLY A 37 -23.11 -0.46 -1.60
N GLY A 38 -22.80 0.38 -0.59
CA GLY A 38 -22.96 1.83 -0.66
C GLY A 38 -21.72 2.60 -1.13
N SER A 39 -20.62 1.92 -1.39
CA SER A 39 -19.36 2.54 -1.80
C SER A 39 -18.50 1.56 -2.59
N THR A 40 -17.39 2.07 -3.11
CA THR A 40 -16.41 1.27 -3.85
C THR A 40 -15.08 1.28 -3.10
N ASN A 41 -14.49 0.11 -2.95
CA ASN A 41 -13.15 -0.07 -2.41
C ASN A 41 -12.13 -0.17 -3.54
N TYR A 42 -10.98 0.45 -3.34
CA TYR A 42 -9.82 0.36 -4.23
C TYR A 42 -8.65 -0.22 -3.45
N PRO A 43 -8.56 -1.56 -3.34
CA PRO A 43 -7.46 -2.18 -2.64
C PRO A 43 -6.15 -1.99 -3.39
N VAL A 44 -5.11 -1.61 -2.66
CA VAL A 44 -3.76 -1.39 -3.19
C VAL A 44 -2.84 -2.45 -2.61
N ALA A 45 -2.07 -3.08 -3.47
CA ALA A 45 -1.02 -4.01 -3.10
C ALA A 45 0.33 -3.43 -3.52
N GLY A 46 1.25 -3.32 -2.59
CA GLY A 46 2.59 -2.84 -2.85
C GLY A 46 3.64 -3.76 -2.25
N THR A 47 4.89 -3.57 -2.66
CA THR A 47 6.04 -4.32 -2.17
C THR A 47 7.10 -3.36 -1.67
N ILE A 48 7.59 -3.59 -0.45
CA ILE A 48 8.71 -2.82 0.09
C ILE A 48 9.97 -3.13 -0.71
N LEU A 49 10.67 -2.09 -1.16
CA LEU A 49 11.96 -2.20 -1.84
C LEU A 49 13.11 -1.97 -0.87
N HIS A 50 13.05 -0.92 -0.08
CA HIS A 50 14.03 -0.60 0.95
C HIS A 50 13.47 0.48 1.87
N ASN A 51 14.14 0.70 3.00
CA ASN A 51 13.86 1.85 3.87
C ASN A 51 14.22 3.13 3.12
N ALA A 52 13.28 4.09 3.06
CA ALA A 52 13.47 5.30 2.27
C ALA A 52 14.49 6.26 2.88
N ASP A 53 14.73 6.18 4.18
CA ASP A 53 15.62 7.11 4.89
C ASP A 53 17.06 6.59 4.97
N ASP A 54 17.27 5.29 5.24
CA ASP A 54 18.61 4.71 5.43
C ASP A 54 19.03 3.70 4.36
N GLY A 55 18.13 3.35 3.44
CA GLY A 55 18.41 2.41 2.37
C GLY A 55 18.47 0.95 2.79
N SER A 56 18.16 0.63 4.06
CA SER A 56 18.18 -0.74 4.56
C SER A 56 17.23 -1.63 3.77
N THR A 57 17.68 -2.85 3.46
CA THR A 57 16.89 -3.87 2.76
C THR A 57 16.36 -4.96 3.68
N ASP A 58 16.37 -4.74 4.99
CA ASP A 58 15.96 -5.74 5.96
C ASP A 58 14.52 -6.24 5.73
N PHE A 59 13.65 -5.38 5.22
CA PHE A 59 12.25 -5.73 4.93
C PHE A 59 11.94 -5.74 3.43
N ALA A 60 12.94 -5.79 2.57
CA ALA A 60 12.73 -5.85 1.13
C ALA A 60 11.90 -7.09 0.75
N GLY A 61 10.93 -6.90 -0.14
CA GLY A 61 10.05 -7.98 -0.59
C GLY A 61 8.80 -8.17 0.24
N VAL A 62 8.67 -7.51 1.41
CA VAL A 62 7.47 -7.65 2.24
C VAL A 62 6.29 -6.99 1.53
N PRO A 63 5.19 -7.74 1.30
CA PRO A 63 3.98 -7.18 0.70
C PRO A 63 3.20 -6.36 1.73
N ILE A 64 2.71 -5.20 1.31
CA ILE A 64 1.89 -4.33 2.15
C ILE A 64 0.62 -3.99 1.38
N ASP A 65 -0.53 -4.15 2.03
CA ASP A 65 -1.83 -3.89 1.43
C ASP A 65 -2.53 -2.76 2.19
N TRP A 66 -3.24 -1.93 1.46
CA TRP A 66 -4.15 -0.94 2.05
C TRP A 66 -5.30 -0.65 1.09
N ASN A 67 -6.20 0.24 1.47
CA ASN A 67 -7.42 0.46 0.71
C ASN A 67 -7.81 1.94 0.68
N PHE A 68 -8.30 2.38 -0.46
CA PHE A 68 -9.06 3.63 -0.56
C PHE A 68 -10.54 3.29 -0.72
N ASN A 69 -11.40 4.06 -0.06
CA ASN A 69 -12.84 3.90 -0.19
C ASN A 69 -13.44 5.17 -0.80
N SER A 70 -14.41 5.02 -1.70
CA SER A 70 -15.00 6.16 -2.42
C SER A 70 -15.66 7.20 -1.51
N LYS A 71 -16.12 6.80 -0.32
CA LYS A 71 -16.69 7.74 0.67
C LYS A 71 -15.62 8.56 1.39
N ALA A 72 -14.36 8.12 1.37
CA ALA A 72 -13.24 8.80 1.98
C ALA A 72 -12.10 8.99 0.98
N ILE A 73 -12.45 9.28 -0.27
CA ILE A 73 -11.47 9.33 -1.37
C ILE A 73 -10.46 10.46 -1.20
N GLY A 74 -10.73 11.44 -0.33
CA GLY A 74 -9.78 12.50 -0.02
C GLY A 74 -8.42 11.99 0.48
N PHE A 75 -8.36 10.79 1.06
CA PHE A 75 -7.10 10.18 1.45
C PHE A 75 -6.22 9.82 0.24
N ALA A 76 -6.78 9.73 -0.96
CA ALA A 76 -6.01 9.47 -2.17
C ALA A 76 -5.25 10.71 -2.67
N VAL A 77 -5.56 11.91 -2.19
CA VAL A 77 -4.90 13.14 -2.63
C VAL A 77 -3.40 13.07 -2.41
N GLY A 78 -2.96 12.72 -1.19
CA GLY A 78 -1.53 12.58 -0.88
C GLY A 78 -0.85 11.49 -1.71
N PHE A 79 -1.56 10.40 -1.98
CA PHE A 79 -1.08 9.32 -2.85
C PHE A 79 -0.82 9.83 -4.27
N LEU A 80 -1.77 10.58 -4.84
CA LEU A 80 -1.63 11.15 -6.18
C LEU A 80 -0.50 12.18 -6.23
N GLU A 81 -0.41 13.05 -5.22
CA GLU A 81 0.66 14.06 -5.16
C GLU A 81 2.04 13.42 -5.10
N ALA A 82 2.20 12.26 -4.45
CA ALA A 82 3.45 11.52 -4.43
C ALA A 82 3.91 11.10 -5.83
N PHE A 83 2.99 10.97 -6.78
CA PHE A 83 3.30 10.67 -8.18
C PHE A 83 3.36 11.93 -9.05
N GLY A 84 3.29 13.12 -8.45
CA GLY A 84 3.31 14.36 -9.18
C GLY A 84 1.99 14.75 -9.82
N VAL A 85 0.89 14.12 -9.42
CA VAL A 85 -0.44 14.39 -9.94
C VAL A 85 -1.19 15.28 -8.96
N LYS A 86 -1.68 16.42 -9.45
CA LYS A 86 -2.49 17.32 -8.65
C LYS A 86 -3.95 16.90 -8.73
N ALA A 87 -4.54 16.61 -7.57
CA ALA A 87 -5.97 16.33 -7.49
C ALA A 87 -6.77 17.63 -7.66
N GLU A 88 -7.68 17.66 -8.61
CA GLU A 88 -8.52 18.82 -8.88
C GLU A 88 -9.98 18.39 -8.99
N ALA A 89 -10.89 19.24 -8.51
CA ALA A 89 -12.33 18.98 -8.58
C ALA A 89 -12.76 18.78 -10.05
N GLY A 90 -13.56 17.74 -10.28
CA GLY A 90 -14.09 17.42 -11.60
C GLY A 90 -13.12 16.69 -12.52
N LYS A 91 -11.86 16.52 -12.15
CA LYS A 91 -10.90 15.74 -12.93
C LYS A 91 -10.95 14.27 -12.53
N ARG A 92 -10.74 13.41 -13.52
CA ARG A 92 -10.66 11.97 -13.33
C ARG A 92 -9.20 11.54 -13.31
N PHE A 93 -8.90 10.54 -12.49
CA PHE A 93 -7.59 9.90 -12.43
C PHE A 93 -7.76 8.39 -12.47
N ASP A 94 -7.03 7.76 -13.38
CA ASP A 94 -7.00 6.30 -13.46
C ASP A 94 -5.94 5.78 -12.48
N LEU A 95 -6.37 5.16 -11.39
CA LEU A 95 -5.49 4.61 -10.37
C LEU A 95 -4.52 3.56 -10.95
N ASN A 96 -4.92 2.86 -12.00
CA ASN A 96 -4.04 1.87 -12.64
C ASN A 96 -2.79 2.50 -13.24
N SER A 97 -2.79 3.79 -13.51
CA SER A 97 -1.58 4.47 -13.99
C SER A 97 -0.46 4.52 -12.95
N ALA A 98 -0.77 4.28 -11.68
CA ALA A 98 0.22 4.19 -10.61
C ALA A 98 0.88 2.80 -10.51
N VAL A 99 0.31 1.78 -11.13
CA VAL A 99 0.86 0.42 -11.08
C VAL A 99 2.24 0.39 -11.74
N GLY A 100 3.20 -0.22 -11.05
CA GLY A 100 4.60 -0.27 -11.48
C GLY A 100 5.43 0.93 -11.04
N LYS A 101 4.82 1.96 -10.51
CA LYS A 101 5.53 3.16 -10.02
C LYS A 101 5.92 3.02 -8.57
N GLU A 102 6.88 3.84 -8.16
CA GLU A 102 7.42 3.86 -6.79
C GLU A 102 7.05 5.15 -6.09
N LEU A 103 6.86 5.05 -4.78
CA LEU A 103 6.69 6.20 -3.90
C LEU A 103 7.19 5.81 -2.50
N ASP A 104 7.31 6.79 -1.62
CA ASP A 104 7.59 6.54 -0.22
C ASP A 104 6.27 6.50 0.55
N VAL A 105 6.09 5.45 1.35
CA VAL A 105 4.91 5.24 2.17
C VAL A 105 5.35 5.05 3.62
N TYR A 106 4.71 5.75 4.54
CA TYR A 106 4.94 5.49 5.97
C TYR A 106 4.12 4.30 6.41
N VAL A 107 4.82 3.29 6.90
CA VAL A 107 4.20 2.08 7.45
C VAL A 107 4.36 2.11 8.96
N GLU A 108 3.26 1.95 9.67
CA GLU A 108 3.24 1.85 11.12
C GLU A 108 2.66 0.51 11.56
N ASN A 109 2.69 0.24 12.85
CA ASN A 109 2.07 -0.97 13.38
C ASN A 109 0.70 -0.64 13.96
N GLY A 110 -0.24 -1.52 13.70
CA GLY A 110 -1.57 -1.48 14.27
C GLY A 110 -1.92 -2.83 14.86
N GLU A 111 -3.11 -2.96 15.39
CA GLU A 111 -3.60 -4.21 15.94
C GLU A 111 -4.91 -4.61 15.26
N TYR A 112 -5.01 -5.88 14.90
CA TYR A 112 -6.20 -6.45 14.29
C TYR A 112 -6.41 -7.85 14.83
N GLN A 113 -7.55 -8.07 15.51
CA GLN A 113 -7.90 -9.36 16.12
C GLN A 113 -6.78 -9.94 17.00
N GLY A 114 -6.17 -9.09 17.84
CA GLY A 114 -5.12 -9.50 18.76
C GLY A 114 -3.74 -9.69 18.13
N ARG A 115 -3.58 -9.38 16.85
CA ARG A 115 -2.32 -9.48 16.12
C ARG A 115 -1.77 -8.11 15.78
N ILE A 116 -0.46 -7.98 15.83
CA ILE A 116 0.21 -6.78 15.30
C ILE A 116 0.25 -6.90 13.78
N VAL A 117 -0.19 -5.85 13.09
CA VAL A 117 -0.23 -5.80 11.63
C VAL A 117 0.46 -4.53 11.14
N ASN A 118 0.92 -4.58 9.89
CA ASN A 118 1.42 -3.39 9.21
C ASN A 118 0.23 -2.54 8.79
N ARG A 119 0.30 -1.24 9.05
CA ARG A 119 -0.78 -0.31 8.73
C ARG A 119 -0.24 0.87 7.95
N VAL A 120 -0.89 1.17 6.83
CA VAL A 120 -0.67 2.39 6.07
C VAL A 120 -1.77 3.36 6.47
N ASN A 121 -1.38 4.50 7.05
CA ASN A 121 -2.32 5.52 7.51
C ASN A 121 -2.27 6.75 6.59
N HIS A 122 -2.22 6.50 5.27
CA HIS A 122 -2.30 7.51 4.20
C HIS A 122 -1.25 8.61 4.31
N LYS A 123 -0.04 8.26 4.72
CA LYS A 123 1.12 9.15 4.68
C LYS A 123 1.99 8.75 3.51
N TYR A 124 2.11 9.64 2.55
CA TYR A 124 2.82 9.40 1.30
C TYR A 124 3.72 10.59 0.98
N ARG A 125 4.80 10.33 0.27
CA ARG A 125 5.65 11.38 -0.27
C ARG A 125 6.32 10.90 -1.57
N ALA A 126 6.72 11.86 -2.40
CA ALA A 126 7.47 11.54 -3.60
C ALA A 126 8.79 10.84 -3.25
N PRO A 127 9.29 9.94 -4.11
CA PRO A 127 10.58 9.28 -3.91
C PRO A 127 11.71 10.30 -3.75
N ARG A 128 12.55 10.05 -2.80
CA ARG A 128 13.72 10.91 -2.52
C ARG A 128 15.01 10.29 -3.01
#